data_ed6dc23c79e7d11964d32aca04b4a778
#
_entry.id   ed6dc23c79e7d11964d32aca04b4a778
#
_cell.length_a   1.000
_cell.length_b   1.000
_cell.length_c   1.000
_cell.angle_alpha   90.00
_cell.angle_beta   90.00
_cell.angle_gamma   90.00
#
_symmetry.space_group_name_H-M   'P 1'
#
loop_
_entity.id
_entity.type
_entity.pdbx_description
1 polymer ?
#
loop_
_entity_poly.entity_id
_entity_poly.type
_entity_poly.pdbx_seq_one_letter_code
_entity_poly.pdbx_strand_id
1 'polypeptide(L)'
;MQAWRQLFTDFLTKRGVNQPYLDSDYFDYIDGKPRYDGVRALLASRGIQLAEGDPGDSPDLETVCGLGNRKNEFFAAVLRETGVQPYAGSVQLLDHLAERGTKVAVVTSSRNATAVLEAADLGPRFDVVVDGNVAAEKGLRGKPSPDTFVAAADELDVPVQRAVVFEDALSGVEAGHAGGFGLVVGVDRGVGAQRLTESGADVVVDDLGELASS
;
A
#
# COMPACT_ATOMS: atom_id res chain seq x y z
N MET A 1 -5.09 -3.14 7.57
CA MET A 1 -5.22 -4.51 8.13
C MET A 1 -6.65 -4.85 8.57
N GLN A 2 -7.33 -4.06 9.42
CA GLN A 2 -8.63 -4.39 10.04
C GLN A 2 -9.72 -4.80 9.03
N ALA A 3 -9.93 -4.03 7.96
CA ALA A 3 -10.94 -4.34 6.92
C ALA A 3 -10.67 -5.66 6.17
N TRP A 4 -9.42 -6.01 5.96
CA TRP A 4 -9.03 -7.29 5.36
C TRP A 4 -9.28 -8.45 6.32
N ARG A 5 -8.92 -8.29 7.60
CA ARG A 5 -9.19 -9.29 8.63
C ARG A 5 -10.68 -9.57 8.72
N GLN A 6 -11.52 -8.54 8.79
CA GLN A 6 -12.96 -8.70 8.84
C GLN A 6 -13.47 -9.46 7.61
N LEU A 7 -13.13 -8.99 6.39
CA LEU A 7 -13.55 -9.65 5.16
C LEU A 7 -13.22 -11.13 5.14
N PHE A 8 -11.95 -11.47 5.35
CA PHE A 8 -11.51 -12.87 5.16
C PHE A 8 -11.89 -13.78 6.33
N THR A 9 -11.98 -13.26 7.56
CA THR A 9 -12.54 -14.03 8.67
C THR A 9 -13.97 -14.44 8.37
N ASP A 10 -14.82 -13.51 7.96
CA ASP A 10 -16.23 -13.78 7.65
C ASP A 10 -16.37 -14.73 6.45
N PHE A 11 -15.63 -14.46 5.37
CA PHE A 11 -15.71 -15.24 4.14
C PHE A 11 -15.23 -16.69 4.32
N LEU A 12 -14.06 -16.89 4.95
CA LEU A 12 -13.49 -18.24 5.16
C LEU A 12 -14.34 -19.06 6.17
N THR A 13 -14.85 -18.40 7.22
CA THR A 13 -15.74 -19.02 8.19
C THR A 13 -17.04 -19.50 7.53
N LYS A 14 -17.69 -18.61 6.75
CA LYS A 14 -18.92 -18.95 6.02
C LYS A 14 -18.75 -20.15 5.08
N ARG A 15 -17.56 -20.30 4.49
CA ARG A 15 -17.22 -21.44 3.60
C ARG A 15 -16.72 -22.68 4.32
N GLY A 16 -16.59 -22.66 5.64
CA GLY A 16 -16.09 -23.81 6.42
C GLY A 16 -14.63 -24.15 6.09
N VAL A 17 -13.82 -23.16 5.73
CA VAL A 17 -12.39 -23.38 5.43
C VAL A 17 -11.64 -23.62 6.73
N ASN A 18 -10.96 -24.76 6.86
CA ASN A 18 -10.26 -25.14 8.08
C ASN A 18 -9.04 -24.26 8.41
N GLN A 19 -8.51 -23.52 7.42
CA GLN A 19 -7.38 -22.62 7.60
C GLN A 19 -7.90 -21.17 7.73
N PRO A 20 -7.96 -20.63 8.97
CA PRO A 20 -8.47 -19.28 9.20
C PRO A 20 -7.54 -18.22 8.63
N TYR A 21 -8.04 -16.96 8.57
CA TYR A 21 -7.20 -15.81 8.31
C TYR A 21 -6.30 -15.50 9.51
N LEU A 22 -5.01 -15.31 9.27
CA LEU A 22 -4.00 -14.92 10.24
C LEU A 22 -3.44 -13.54 9.90
N ASP A 23 -2.89 -12.83 10.88
CA ASP A 23 -2.27 -11.52 10.65
C ASP A 23 -1.06 -11.58 9.71
N SER A 24 -0.32 -12.70 9.72
CA SER A 24 0.76 -12.95 8.76
C SER A 24 0.27 -12.99 7.32
N ASP A 25 -0.99 -13.42 7.07
CA ASP A 25 -1.56 -13.46 5.72
C ASP A 25 -1.62 -12.06 5.07
N TYR A 26 -1.77 -11.01 5.88
CA TYR A 26 -1.73 -9.65 5.38
C TYR A 26 -0.40 -9.35 4.70
N PHE A 27 0.69 -9.59 5.41
CA PHE A 27 2.04 -9.34 4.91
C PHE A 27 2.44 -10.27 3.76
N ASP A 28 2.00 -11.52 3.79
CA ASP A 28 2.40 -12.53 2.81
C ASP A 28 1.64 -12.41 1.49
N TYR A 29 0.36 -12.01 1.52
CA TYR A 29 -0.51 -12.10 0.34
C TYR A 29 -1.13 -10.79 -0.11
N ILE A 30 -1.24 -9.76 0.77
CA ILE A 30 -2.10 -8.61 0.53
C ILE A 30 -1.31 -7.30 0.46
N ASP A 31 -0.36 -7.12 1.39
CA ASP A 31 0.30 -5.85 1.62
C ASP A 31 1.01 -5.30 0.36
N GLY A 32 0.85 -4.01 0.14
CA GLY A 32 1.41 -3.32 -1.01
C GLY A 32 0.76 -3.62 -2.37
N LYS A 33 -0.10 -4.65 -2.47
CA LYS A 33 -0.71 -5.07 -3.75
C LYS A 33 -1.98 -4.28 -4.09
N PRO A 34 -2.33 -4.18 -5.39
CA PRO A 34 -3.66 -3.76 -5.81
C PRO A 34 -4.75 -4.61 -5.16
N ARG A 35 -5.90 -3.99 -4.87
CA ARG A 35 -6.99 -4.62 -4.10
C ARG A 35 -7.37 -6.02 -4.57
N TYR A 36 -7.62 -6.19 -5.86
CA TYR A 36 -8.08 -7.47 -6.41
C TYR A 36 -6.96 -8.50 -6.47
N ASP A 37 -5.69 -8.07 -6.62
CA ASP A 37 -4.52 -8.94 -6.55
C ASP A 37 -4.34 -9.52 -5.14
N GLY A 38 -4.56 -8.70 -4.11
CA GLY A 38 -4.57 -9.18 -2.72
C GLY A 38 -5.67 -10.22 -2.47
N VAL A 39 -6.88 -9.99 -3.01
CA VAL A 39 -7.96 -11.01 -2.93
C VAL A 39 -7.55 -12.30 -3.61
N ARG A 40 -7.06 -12.24 -4.86
CA ARG A 40 -6.61 -13.43 -5.61
C ARG A 40 -5.51 -14.20 -4.88
N ALA A 41 -4.49 -13.49 -4.40
CA ALA A 41 -3.36 -14.11 -3.73
C ALA A 41 -3.78 -14.85 -2.45
N LEU A 42 -4.62 -14.24 -1.61
CA LEU A 42 -5.12 -14.92 -0.42
C LEU A 42 -6.02 -16.12 -0.75
N LEU A 43 -6.95 -15.99 -1.69
CA LEU A 43 -7.81 -17.09 -2.11
C LEU A 43 -6.99 -18.26 -2.65
N ALA A 44 -5.99 -17.98 -3.50
CA ALA A 44 -5.08 -18.98 -4.04
C ALA A 44 -4.31 -19.73 -2.94
N SER A 45 -3.86 -19.04 -1.87
CA SER A 45 -3.18 -19.66 -0.74
C SER A 45 -4.06 -20.66 0.04
N ARG A 46 -5.38 -20.58 -0.14
CA ARG A 46 -6.38 -21.48 0.45
C ARG A 46 -6.96 -22.48 -0.57
N GLY A 47 -6.41 -22.51 -1.80
CA GLY A 47 -6.92 -23.36 -2.88
C GLY A 47 -8.32 -22.97 -3.37
N ILE A 48 -8.76 -21.75 -3.12
CA ILE A 48 -10.08 -21.24 -3.49
C ILE A 48 -9.97 -20.51 -4.83
N GLN A 49 -10.85 -20.87 -5.76
CA GLN A 49 -11.02 -20.18 -7.03
C GLN A 49 -12.42 -19.54 -7.08
N LEU A 50 -12.47 -18.27 -7.42
CA LEU A 50 -13.68 -17.52 -7.72
C LEU A 50 -13.62 -16.96 -9.13
N ALA A 51 -14.78 -16.66 -9.68
CA ALA A 51 -14.86 -15.85 -10.90
C ALA A 51 -14.22 -14.46 -10.62
N GLU A 52 -13.57 -13.89 -11.62
CA GLU A 52 -12.96 -12.55 -11.48
C GLU A 52 -14.02 -11.50 -11.17
N GLY A 53 -15.13 -11.52 -11.90
CA GLY A 53 -16.18 -10.51 -11.82
C GLY A 53 -15.78 -9.22 -12.52
N ASP A 54 -16.57 -8.17 -12.27
CA ASP A 54 -16.39 -6.83 -12.81
C ASP A 54 -16.07 -5.84 -11.67
N PRO A 55 -15.23 -4.82 -11.88
CA PRO A 55 -14.96 -3.78 -10.87
C PRO A 55 -16.22 -3.09 -10.33
N GLY A 56 -17.34 -3.12 -11.07
CA GLY A 56 -18.65 -2.65 -10.65
C GLY A 56 -19.51 -3.65 -9.87
N ASP A 57 -19.01 -4.86 -9.60
CA ASP A 57 -19.76 -5.88 -8.86
C ASP A 57 -20.23 -5.40 -7.50
N SER A 58 -21.46 -5.78 -7.13
CA SER A 58 -21.96 -5.57 -5.76
C SER A 58 -21.04 -6.24 -4.75
N PRO A 59 -20.78 -5.60 -3.60
CA PRO A 59 -20.05 -6.20 -2.47
C PRO A 59 -20.62 -7.54 -1.98
N ASP A 60 -21.88 -7.83 -2.29
CA ASP A 60 -22.54 -9.09 -1.92
C ASP A 60 -22.17 -10.28 -2.83
N LEU A 61 -21.62 -10.01 -4.00
CA LEU A 61 -21.23 -11.06 -4.94
C LEU A 61 -19.96 -11.78 -4.48
N GLU A 62 -19.94 -13.10 -4.66
CA GLU A 62 -18.77 -13.94 -4.37
C GLU A 62 -17.87 -14.05 -5.62
N THR A 63 -17.39 -12.90 -6.10
CA THR A 63 -16.34 -12.75 -7.11
C THR A 63 -15.11 -12.10 -6.50
N VAL A 64 -13.96 -12.14 -7.17
CA VAL A 64 -12.76 -11.42 -6.72
C VAL A 64 -13.06 -9.93 -6.56
N CYS A 65 -13.73 -9.34 -7.55
CA CYS A 65 -14.11 -7.92 -7.53
C CYS A 65 -15.13 -7.61 -6.43
N GLY A 66 -16.18 -8.43 -6.26
CA GLY A 66 -17.17 -8.27 -5.20
C GLY A 66 -16.57 -8.31 -3.80
N LEU A 67 -15.69 -9.29 -3.53
CA LEU A 67 -14.97 -9.36 -2.24
C LEU A 67 -14.08 -8.13 -2.03
N GLY A 68 -13.36 -7.69 -3.06
CA GLY A 68 -12.54 -6.48 -2.98
C GLY A 68 -13.38 -5.22 -2.70
N ASN A 69 -14.58 -5.14 -3.28
CA ASN A 69 -15.51 -4.04 -3.05
C ASN A 69 -16.11 -4.09 -1.63
N ARG A 70 -16.44 -5.27 -1.11
CA ARG A 70 -16.86 -5.47 0.30
C ARG A 70 -15.78 -5.00 1.27
N LYS A 71 -14.51 -5.38 1.03
CA LYS A 71 -13.39 -4.87 1.83
C LYS A 71 -13.35 -3.34 1.82
N ASN A 72 -13.65 -2.74 0.67
CA ASN A 72 -13.61 -1.28 0.56
C ASN A 72 -14.72 -0.61 1.36
N GLU A 73 -15.90 -1.20 1.46
CA GLU A 73 -16.97 -0.71 2.34
C GLU A 73 -16.54 -0.77 3.81
N PHE A 74 -15.95 -1.89 4.26
CA PHE A 74 -15.41 -2.01 5.62
C PHE A 74 -14.34 -0.95 5.89
N PHE A 75 -13.45 -0.72 4.92
CA PHE A 75 -12.43 0.31 5.04
C PHE A 75 -13.03 1.72 5.16
N ALA A 76 -14.01 2.04 4.32
CA ALA A 76 -14.68 3.34 4.36
C ALA A 76 -15.46 3.55 5.67
N ALA A 77 -16.05 2.49 6.25
CA ALA A 77 -16.68 2.55 7.56
C ALA A 77 -15.66 2.85 8.66
N VAL A 78 -14.57 2.10 8.73
CA VAL A 78 -13.48 2.32 9.69
C VAL A 78 -12.93 3.74 9.56
N LEU A 79 -12.67 4.21 8.34
CA LEU A 79 -12.15 5.56 8.10
C LEU A 79 -13.09 6.65 8.64
N ARG A 80 -14.41 6.50 8.46
CA ARG A 80 -15.39 7.45 8.97
C ARG A 80 -15.52 7.44 10.51
N GLU A 81 -15.41 6.25 11.13
CA GLU A 81 -15.62 6.07 12.56
C GLU A 81 -14.40 6.47 13.39
N THR A 82 -13.21 6.12 12.91
CA THR A 82 -11.96 6.26 13.68
C THR A 82 -11.01 7.31 13.13
N GLY A 83 -11.22 7.76 11.89
CA GLY A 83 -10.28 8.65 11.19
C GLY A 83 -8.96 7.95 10.86
N VAL A 84 -7.92 8.74 10.60
CA VAL A 84 -6.54 8.30 10.38
C VAL A 84 -5.63 9.06 11.33
N GLN A 85 -4.80 8.31 12.03
CA GLN A 85 -3.71 8.87 12.82
C GLN A 85 -2.41 8.66 12.04
N PRO A 86 -1.78 9.72 11.51
CA PRO A 86 -0.49 9.57 10.84
C PRO A 86 0.59 9.21 11.87
N TYR A 87 1.60 8.48 11.44
CA TYR A 87 2.76 8.18 12.26
C TYR A 87 3.53 9.48 12.57
N ALA A 88 3.84 9.72 13.83
CA ALA A 88 4.47 10.95 14.27
C ALA A 88 5.82 11.21 13.57
N GLY A 89 6.65 10.17 13.44
CA GLY A 89 7.92 10.29 12.72
C GLY A 89 7.77 10.55 11.24
N SER A 90 6.68 10.06 10.60
CA SER A 90 6.39 10.41 9.21
C SER A 90 6.06 11.89 9.05
N VAL A 91 5.30 12.46 10.00
CA VAL A 91 4.99 13.90 10.01
C VAL A 91 6.26 14.72 10.23
N GLN A 92 7.12 14.32 11.17
CA GLN A 92 8.41 14.98 11.43
C GLN A 92 9.31 14.98 10.20
N LEU A 93 9.41 13.84 9.49
CA LEU A 93 10.20 13.77 8.25
C LEU A 93 9.61 14.69 7.18
N LEU A 94 8.30 14.73 7.00
CA LEU A 94 7.64 15.62 6.04
C LEU A 94 7.88 17.09 6.37
N ASP A 95 7.87 17.48 7.66
CA ASP A 95 8.19 18.85 8.10
C ASP A 95 9.64 19.20 7.73
N HIS A 96 10.57 18.31 8.01
CA HIS A 96 11.98 18.49 7.69
C HIS A 96 12.25 18.57 6.16
N LEU A 97 11.57 17.77 5.35
CA LEU A 97 11.67 17.83 3.89
C LEU A 97 11.08 19.13 3.33
N ALA A 98 9.97 19.60 3.90
CA ALA A 98 9.33 20.86 3.50
C ALA A 98 10.24 22.07 3.78
N GLU A 99 10.93 22.11 4.94
CA GLU A 99 11.90 23.16 5.28
C GLU A 99 13.06 23.24 4.26
N ARG A 100 13.39 22.11 3.63
CA ARG A 100 14.44 22.02 2.59
C ARG A 100 13.92 22.22 1.16
N GLY A 101 12.63 22.43 0.98
CA GLY A 101 12.01 22.52 -0.34
C GLY A 101 12.13 21.25 -1.16
N THR A 102 12.19 20.09 -0.48
CA THR A 102 12.26 18.77 -1.14
C THR A 102 10.88 18.42 -1.69
N LYS A 103 10.81 18.06 -2.98
CA LYS A 103 9.58 17.58 -3.60
C LYS A 103 9.19 16.22 -3.04
N VAL A 104 7.91 16.02 -2.77
CA VAL A 104 7.41 14.77 -2.17
C VAL A 104 6.19 14.24 -2.92
N ALA A 105 6.10 12.92 -3.05
CA ALA A 105 4.98 12.22 -3.68
C ALA A 105 4.45 11.11 -2.79
N VAL A 106 3.14 10.83 -2.91
CA VAL A 106 2.53 9.60 -2.41
C VAL A 106 2.38 8.61 -3.55
N VAL A 107 2.83 7.37 -3.34
CA VAL A 107 2.62 6.26 -4.27
C VAL A 107 1.95 5.11 -3.54
N THR A 108 0.72 4.79 -3.89
CA THR A 108 -0.05 3.75 -3.23
C THR A 108 -0.84 2.88 -4.20
N SER A 109 -0.98 1.59 -3.90
CA SER A 109 -1.87 0.68 -4.63
C SER A 109 -3.35 0.88 -4.28
N SER A 110 -3.66 1.66 -3.24
CA SER A 110 -5.02 1.97 -2.83
C SER A 110 -5.67 2.97 -3.78
N ARG A 111 -6.99 2.82 -4.01
CA ARG A 111 -7.80 3.81 -4.72
C ARG A 111 -8.41 4.86 -3.78
N ASN A 112 -8.07 4.81 -2.50
CA ASN A 112 -8.65 5.69 -1.47
C ASN A 112 -7.66 6.75 -0.98
N ALA A 113 -6.57 7.03 -1.74
CA ALA A 113 -5.52 7.93 -1.31
C ALA A 113 -6.07 9.30 -0.89
N THR A 114 -6.89 9.93 -1.73
CA THR A 114 -7.49 11.24 -1.44
C THR A 114 -8.22 11.26 -0.11
N ALA A 115 -9.14 10.31 0.11
CA ALA A 115 -9.93 10.25 1.35
C ALA A 115 -9.06 10.01 2.61
N VAL A 116 -7.98 9.21 2.46
CA VAL A 116 -7.04 8.94 3.56
C VAL A 116 -6.20 10.18 3.87
N LEU A 117 -5.68 10.85 2.84
CA LEU A 117 -4.86 12.06 3.01
C LEU A 117 -5.68 13.23 3.57
N GLU A 118 -6.94 13.38 3.14
CA GLU A 118 -7.86 14.37 3.69
C GLU A 118 -8.18 14.08 5.17
N ALA A 119 -8.49 12.82 5.52
CA ALA A 119 -8.76 12.42 6.89
C ALA A 119 -7.55 12.58 7.83
N ALA A 120 -6.33 12.54 7.27
CA ALA A 120 -5.08 12.73 8.00
C ALA A 120 -4.58 14.20 8.00
N ASP A 121 -5.27 15.11 7.27
CA ASP A 121 -4.83 16.50 7.04
C ASP A 121 -3.41 16.58 6.42
N LEU A 122 -3.10 15.64 5.52
CA LEU A 122 -1.80 15.55 4.87
C LEU A 122 -1.81 15.87 3.37
N GLY A 123 -3.00 16.01 2.75
CA GLY A 123 -3.13 16.24 1.30
C GLY A 123 -2.23 17.37 0.76
N PRO A 124 -2.24 18.58 1.37
CA PRO A 124 -1.44 19.70 0.88
C PRO A 124 0.09 19.55 0.99
N ARG A 125 0.56 18.50 1.63
CA ARG A 125 2.00 18.24 1.81
C ARG A 125 2.67 17.55 0.63
N PHE A 126 1.88 17.02 -0.31
CA PHE A 126 2.39 16.22 -1.42
C PHE A 126 2.19 16.95 -2.75
N ASP A 127 3.26 17.05 -3.55
CA ASP A 127 3.23 17.66 -4.88
C ASP A 127 2.55 16.73 -5.90
N VAL A 128 2.68 15.42 -5.70
CA VAL A 128 2.18 14.37 -6.60
C VAL A 128 1.54 13.23 -5.81
N VAL A 129 0.44 12.69 -6.31
CA VAL A 129 -0.21 11.48 -5.77
C VAL A 129 -0.46 10.50 -6.91
N VAL A 130 0.25 9.37 -6.90
CA VAL A 130 0.03 8.24 -7.81
C VAL A 130 -0.67 7.13 -7.02
N ASP A 131 -1.98 7.06 -7.16
CA ASP A 131 -2.82 6.07 -6.50
C ASP A 131 -3.30 4.97 -7.46
N GLY A 132 -4.11 4.03 -6.96
CA GLY A 132 -4.65 2.94 -7.78
C GLY A 132 -5.59 3.41 -8.90
N ASN A 133 -6.15 4.62 -8.84
CA ASN A 133 -6.96 5.19 -9.92
C ASN A 133 -6.06 5.74 -11.02
N VAL A 134 -5.05 6.53 -10.65
CA VAL A 134 -4.03 7.06 -11.57
C VAL A 134 -3.30 5.90 -12.26
N ALA A 135 -2.93 4.85 -11.52
CA ALA A 135 -2.30 3.67 -12.10
C ALA A 135 -3.20 2.99 -13.14
N ALA A 136 -4.49 2.84 -12.87
CA ALA A 136 -5.45 2.25 -13.81
C ALA A 136 -5.66 3.14 -15.06
N GLU A 137 -5.80 4.46 -14.87
CA GLU A 137 -5.99 5.42 -15.95
C GLU A 137 -4.79 5.45 -16.91
N LYS A 138 -3.56 5.42 -16.35
CA LYS A 138 -2.32 5.45 -17.14
C LYS A 138 -1.84 4.07 -17.60
N GLY A 139 -2.55 2.99 -17.25
CA GLY A 139 -2.16 1.62 -17.60
C GLY A 139 -0.85 1.16 -16.93
N LEU A 140 -0.52 1.69 -15.74
CA LEU A 140 0.67 1.34 -15.00
C LEU A 140 0.49 -0.01 -14.29
N ARG A 141 1.52 -0.84 -14.33
CA ARG A 141 1.54 -2.08 -13.55
C ARG A 141 1.72 -1.75 -12.07
N GLY A 142 0.99 -2.46 -11.21
CA GLY A 142 1.12 -2.31 -9.76
C GLY A 142 2.42 -2.93 -9.20
N LYS A 143 2.76 -2.59 -7.96
CA LYS A 143 3.86 -3.20 -7.20
C LYS A 143 3.75 -4.73 -7.24
N PRO A 144 4.84 -5.48 -7.47
CA PRO A 144 6.24 -5.07 -7.39
C PRO A 144 6.84 -4.45 -8.67
N SER A 145 6.03 -4.11 -9.72
CA SER A 145 6.55 -3.33 -10.84
C SER A 145 6.91 -1.91 -10.39
N PRO A 146 8.01 -1.31 -10.89
CA PRO A 146 8.42 0.05 -10.54
C PRO A 146 7.55 1.15 -11.17
N ASP A 147 6.64 0.81 -12.08
CA ASP A 147 5.93 1.75 -12.95
C ASP A 147 5.30 2.94 -12.19
N THR A 148 4.66 2.67 -11.04
CA THR A 148 4.00 3.72 -10.25
C THR A 148 4.98 4.67 -9.58
N PHE A 149 6.12 4.16 -9.10
CA PHE A 149 7.19 5.00 -8.53
C PHE A 149 7.90 5.83 -9.61
N VAL A 150 8.20 5.20 -10.76
CA VAL A 150 8.80 5.91 -11.91
C VAL A 150 7.87 7.03 -12.38
N ALA A 151 6.57 6.76 -12.52
CA ALA A 151 5.59 7.77 -12.89
C ALA A 151 5.55 8.95 -11.89
N ALA A 152 5.67 8.70 -10.60
CA ALA A 152 5.74 9.75 -9.58
C ALA A 152 7.03 10.58 -9.70
N ALA A 153 8.18 9.95 -9.93
CA ALA A 153 9.45 10.64 -10.14
C ALA A 153 9.43 11.50 -11.40
N ASP A 154 8.83 11.00 -12.49
CA ASP A 154 8.65 11.73 -13.74
C ASP A 154 7.74 12.96 -13.54
N GLU A 155 6.63 12.82 -12.81
CA GLU A 155 5.73 13.95 -12.50
C GLU A 155 6.38 15.00 -11.60
N LEU A 156 7.30 14.60 -10.73
CA LEU A 156 8.12 15.50 -9.93
C LEU A 156 9.27 16.15 -10.73
N ASP A 157 9.52 15.72 -11.98
CA ASP A 157 10.69 16.08 -12.77
C ASP A 157 12.01 15.81 -12.01
N VAL A 158 12.12 14.58 -11.44
CA VAL A 158 13.29 14.12 -10.69
C VAL A 158 13.78 12.79 -11.26
N PRO A 159 15.05 12.67 -11.66
CA PRO A 159 15.63 11.39 -12.07
C PRO A 159 15.53 10.36 -10.91
N VAL A 160 15.16 9.11 -11.23
CA VAL A 160 14.97 8.06 -10.21
C VAL A 160 16.22 7.84 -9.33
N GLN A 161 17.44 8.03 -9.91
CA GLN A 161 18.71 7.93 -9.18
C GLN A 161 18.92 9.05 -8.13
N ARG A 162 18.09 10.10 -8.16
CA ARG A 162 18.08 11.20 -7.19
C ARG A 162 16.86 11.19 -6.29
N ALA A 163 16.00 10.20 -6.45
CA ALA A 163 14.81 10.00 -5.64
C ALA A 163 15.03 8.91 -4.60
N VAL A 164 14.35 9.05 -3.47
CA VAL A 164 14.34 8.07 -2.37
C VAL A 164 12.95 7.48 -2.28
N VAL A 165 12.86 6.15 -2.19
CA VAL A 165 11.61 5.45 -1.89
C VAL A 165 11.56 5.08 -0.42
N PHE A 166 10.46 5.39 0.25
CA PHE A 166 10.13 4.95 1.61
C PHE A 166 8.97 3.97 1.53
N GLU A 167 9.13 2.76 2.04
CA GLU A 167 8.14 1.69 1.92
C GLU A 167 8.14 0.73 3.10
N ASP A 168 6.95 0.26 3.47
CA ASP A 168 6.76 -0.72 4.55
C ASP A 168 6.33 -2.11 4.05
N ALA A 169 5.93 -2.22 2.76
CA ALA A 169 5.53 -3.47 2.14
C ALA A 169 6.63 -4.06 1.27
N LEU A 170 6.80 -5.41 1.32
CA LEU A 170 7.82 -6.11 0.51
C LEU A 170 7.70 -5.79 -0.98
N SER A 171 6.48 -5.86 -1.52
CA SER A 171 6.23 -5.57 -2.94
C SER A 171 6.58 -4.13 -3.34
N GLY A 172 6.50 -3.18 -2.41
CA GLY A 172 6.89 -1.80 -2.65
C GLY A 172 8.41 -1.60 -2.58
N VAL A 173 9.07 -2.26 -1.64
CA VAL A 173 10.55 -2.29 -1.58
C VAL A 173 11.12 -2.92 -2.87
N GLU A 174 10.57 -4.06 -3.32
CA GLU A 174 10.93 -4.70 -4.59
C GLU A 174 10.75 -3.74 -5.78
N ALA A 175 9.63 -2.99 -5.81
CA ALA A 175 9.38 -2.01 -6.86
C ALA A 175 10.39 -0.86 -6.86
N GLY A 176 10.74 -0.32 -5.69
CA GLY A 176 11.78 0.71 -5.55
C GLY A 176 13.14 0.21 -6.03
N HIS A 177 13.54 -0.97 -5.59
CA HIS A 177 14.79 -1.62 -5.99
C HIS A 177 14.83 -1.87 -7.51
N ALA A 178 13.76 -2.47 -8.08
CA ALA A 178 13.66 -2.75 -9.50
C ALA A 178 13.67 -1.47 -10.38
N GLY A 179 13.20 -0.35 -9.83
CA GLY A 179 13.18 0.95 -10.49
C GLY A 179 14.54 1.66 -10.54
N GLY A 180 15.54 1.16 -9.84
CA GLY A 180 16.88 1.77 -9.78
C GLY A 180 16.88 3.13 -9.08
N PHE A 181 16.04 3.29 -8.06
CA PHE A 181 16.01 4.49 -7.24
C PHE A 181 17.32 4.70 -6.49
N GLY A 182 17.67 5.97 -6.22
CA GLY A 182 18.93 6.30 -5.57
C GLY A 182 19.09 5.76 -4.16
N LEU A 183 17.97 5.53 -3.45
CA LEU A 183 17.91 4.88 -2.15
C LEU A 183 16.52 4.28 -1.94
N VAL A 184 16.46 3.08 -1.37
CA VAL A 184 15.21 2.44 -0.92
C VAL A 184 15.29 2.22 0.58
N VAL A 185 14.44 2.94 1.32
CA VAL A 185 14.32 2.85 2.78
C VAL A 185 13.14 1.97 3.13
N GLY A 186 13.39 0.83 3.73
CA GLY A 186 12.37 -0.03 4.33
C GLY A 186 11.94 0.54 5.68
N VAL A 187 10.64 0.58 5.95
CA VAL A 187 10.10 0.98 7.26
C VAL A 187 9.45 -0.23 7.90
N ASP A 188 10.00 -0.75 8.99
CA ASP A 188 9.45 -1.96 9.62
C ASP A 188 8.19 -1.64 10.42
N ARG A 189 7.04 -1.92 9.83
CA ARG A 189 5.71 -1.82 10.45
C ARG A 189 5.16 -3.19 10.87
N GLY A 190 6.05 -4.18 11.08
CA GLY A 190 5.71 -5.53 11.53
C GLY A 190 5.95 -6.64 10.53
N VAL A 191 6.46 -6.32 9.33
CA VAL A 191 6.83 -7.32 8.31
C VAL A 191 8.18 -7.98 8.62
N GLY A 192 9.04 -7.30 9.35
CA GLY A 192 10.37 -7.71 9.77
C GLY A 192 11.50 -7.14 8.93
N ALA A 193 12.47 -6.50 9.59
CA ALA A 193 13.60 -5.82 8.95
C ALA A 193 14.39 -6.72 8.00
N GLN A 194 14.60 -7.99 8.35
CA GLN A 194 15.29 -8.94 7.49
C GLN A 194 14.58 -9.13 6.15
N ARG A 195 13.25 -9.28 6.16
CA ARG A 195 12.45 -9.47 4.94
C ARG A 195 12.51 -8.23 4.03
N LEU A 196 12.48 -7.02 4.63
CA LEU A 196 12.62 -5.77 3.87
C LEU A 196 14.01 -5.67 3.21
N THR A 197 15.08 -6.04 3.93
CA THR A 197 16.43 -6.08 3.37
C THR A 197 16.54 -7.12 2.25
N GLU A 198 16.00 -8.31 2.42
CA GLU A 198 15.99 -9.37 1.40
C GLU A 198 15.20 -8.98 0.14
N SER A 199 14.17 -8.10 0.29
CA SER A 199 13.40 -7.54 -0.83
C SER A 199 14.08 -6.36 -1.53
N GLY A 200 15.24 -5.90 -1.05
CA GLY A 200 16.05 -4.88 -1.71
C GLY A 200 16.05 -3.50 -1.04
N ALA A 201 15.65 -3.40 0.24
CA ALA A 201 15.87 -2.17 1.01
C ALA A 201 17.35 -1.96 1.28
N ASP A 202 17.89 -0.78 0.97
CA ASP A 202 19.27 -0.38 1.25
C ASP A 202 19.47 -0.09 2.73
N VAL A 203 18.44 0.46 3.38
CA VAL A 203 18.40 0.80 4.81
C VAL A 203 17.03 0.41 5.34
N VAL A 204 16.97 -0.06 6.58
CA VAL A 204 15.70 -0.32 7.28
C VAL A 204 15.67 0.48 8.57
N VAL A 205 14.55 1.14 8.84
CA VAL A 205 14.27 1.89 10.07
C VAL A 205 12.95 1.39 10.69
N ASP A 206 12.81 1.55 12.00
CA ASP A 206 11.56 1.27 12.70
C ASP A 206 10.57 2.44 12.58
N ASP A 207 11.09 3.68 12.51
CA ASP A 207 10.29 4.88 12.35
C ASP A 207 11.04 5.95 11.53
N LEU A 208 10.29 6.67 10.67
CA LEU A 208 10.86 7.72 9.80
C LEU A 208 11.41 8.92 10.59
N GLY A 209 11.02 9.09 11.86
CA GLY A 209 11.58 10.11 12.74
C GLY A 209 13.09 9.95 12.99
N GLU A 210 13.63 8.74 12.84
CA GLU A 210 15.07 8.47 12.94
C GLU A 210 15.87 9.25 11.88
N LEU A 211 15.24 9.52 10.71
CA LEU A 211 15.86 10.22 9.59
C LEU A 211 15.66 11.75 9.66
N ALA A 212 14.70 12.23 10.44
CA ALA A 212 14.43 13.65 10.60
C ALA A 212 15.42 14.36 11.54
N SER A 213 16.19 13.61 12.32
CA SER A 213 17.10 14.12 13.37
C SER A 213 18.55 14.26 12.91
N SER A 214 18.83 14.13 11.61
CA SER A 214 20.20 14.07 11.05
C SER A 214 20.59 15.35 10.34
#